data_bf3d662014744a88ee53f0cabd740e1a
#
_entry.id   bf3d662014744a88ee53f0cabd740e1a
#
_cell.length_a   1.000
_cell.length_b   1.000
_cell.length_c   1.000
_cell.angle_alpha   90.00
_cell.angle_beta   90.00
_cell.angle_gamma   90.00
#
_symmetry.space_group_name_H-M   'P 1'
#
loop_
_entity.id
_entity.type
_entity.pdbx_description
1 polymer ?
#
loop_
_entity_poly.entity_id
_entity_poly.type
_entity_poly.pdbx_seq_one_letter_code
_entity_poly.pdbx_strand_id
1 'polypeptide(L)'
;MQKDALNNIHITDEHVLMTPEQLKTEFPLSVEQEAQIAHARQTISDIIAGRDPRLLVVCGPCSIHDPEAAIEYARRFKALAAEVSDSLYLVMRVYFEKPRTTVGWKGLINDPHMDGSFDVEGGLKIARRLLVELVNMGLPLATEALDPNSPQYLGDLFSWSAIGARTTESQTHREMASGLSMPVGFKNGTDGSLATAINAMRAAAMPHRFVGINQAGQVCLLQTQGNPNGHVILRGGKAPNYGPEDVAKCEKEMAQAGLKPSLMVDCSHGNSNKDFRRQPAVAESVVAQIKDGNRSIIGLMIESNIHEGNQSSEQPREAMKYGVSVTDACISWETTEALLRELDKDLRGHLAARLV
;
A
#
# COMPACT_ATOMS: atom_id res chain seq x y z
N MET A 1 1.81 -34.79 -15.86
CA MET A 1 3.25 -34.43 -15.87
C MET A 1 4.09 -35.62 -15.47
N GLN A 2 5.05 -36.02 -16.32
CA GLN A 2 6.01 -37.06 -15.94
C GLN A 2 6.98 -36.47 -14.93
N LYS A 3 6.98 -36.99 -13.70
CA LYS A 3 7.88 -36.48 -12.65
C LYS A 3 9.33 -36.83 -13.02
N ASP A 4 10.14 -35.78 -13.17
CA ASP A 4 11.59 -35.90 -13.25
C ASP A 4 12.14 -36.28 -11.86
N ALA A 5 13.14 -37.16 -11.83
CA ALA A 5 13.77 -37.55 -10.57
C ALA A 5 14.59 -36.40 -9.90
N LEU A 6 14.86 -35.34 -10.63
CA LEU A 6 15.72 -34.23 -10.19
C LEU A 6 14.97 -32.89 -10.08
N ASN A 7 13.89 -32.70 -10.84
CA ASN A 7 13.16 -31.42 -10.89
C ASN A 7 11.70 -31.63 -10.52
N ASN A 8 11.10 -30.60 -9.93
CA ASN A 8 9.68 -30.55 -9.62
C ASN A 8 9.17 -31.70 -8.72
N ILE A 9 10.05 -32.35 -7.97
CA ILE A 9 9.69 -33.50 -7.13
C ILE A 9 8.67 -33.16 -6.03
N HIS A 10 8.59 -31.88 -5.63
CA HIS A 10 7.65 -31.35 -4.66
C HIS A 10 6.51 -30.50 -5.28
N ILE A 11 6.50 -30.35 -6.61
CA ILE A 11 5.40 -29.71 -7.32
C ILE A 11 4.38 -30.78 -7.71
N THR A 12 3.16 -30.64 -7.24
CA THR A 12 2.11 -31.64 -7.45
C THR A 12 1.29 -31.38 -8.70
N ASP A 13 1.13 -30.10 -9.09
CA ASP A 13 0.35 -29.69 -10.25
C ASP A 13 0.81 -28.33 -10.77
N GLU A 14 0.43 -27.98 -11.99
CA GLU A 14 0.69 -26.67 -12.60
C GLU A 14 -0.45 -26.28 -13.53
N HIS A 15 -0.85 -25.00 -13.46
CA HIS A 15 -1.84 -24.40 -14.35
C HIS A 15 -1.29 -23.13 -14.97
N VAL A 16 -1.39 -23.04 -16.30
CA VAL A 16 -1.03 -21.80 -17.01
C VAL A 16 -2.12 -20.78 -16.77
N LEU A 17 -1.74 -19.64 -16.22
CA LEU A 17 -2.65 -18.52 -16.00
C LEU A 17 -2.81 -17.68 -17.27
N MET A 18 -3.90 -16.92 -17.34
CA MET A 18 -4.05 -15.88 -18.36
C MET A 18 -2.89 -14.90 -18.29
N THR A 19 -2.54 -14.30 -19.41
CA THR A 19 -1.47 -13.30 -19.47
C THR A 19 -1.93 -11.95 -18.92
N PRO A 20 -1.02 -11.06 -18.53
CA PRO A 20 -1.35 -9.67 -18.18
C PRO A 20 -2.17 -8.97 -19.28
N GLU A 21 -1.76 -9.11 -20.53
CA GLU A 21 -2.46 -8.50 -21.67
C GLU A 21 -3.89 -9.03 -21.84
N GLN A 22 -4.12 -10.33 -21.65
CA GLN A 22 -5.46 -10.92 -21.69
C GLN A 22 -6.35 -10.35 -20.58
N LEU A 23 -5.84 -10.23 -19.35
CA LEU A 23 -6.58 -9.66 -18.24
C LEU A 23 -6.94 -8.18 -18.51
N LYS A 24 -6.00 -7.40 -19.01
CA LYS A 24 -6.21 -5.99 -19.34
C LYS A 24 -7.20 -5.81 -20.50
N THR A 25 -7.22 -6.72 -21.46
CA THR A 25 -8.19 -6.71 -22.55
C THR A 25 -9.61 -7.01 -22.05
N GLU A 26 -9.75 -7.91 -21.09
CA GLU A 26 -11.04 -8.23 -20.48
C GLU A 26 -11.59 -7.08 -19.60
N PHE A 27 -10.69 -6.38 -18.89
CA PHE A 27 -11.03 -5.23 -18.04
C PHE A 27 -10.15 -4.03 -18.39
N PRO A 28 -10.45 -3.34 -19.51
CA PRO A 28 -9.64 -2.23 -19.98
C PRO A 28 -9.86 -0.94 -19.19
N LEU A 29 -8.89 -0.03 -19.29
CA LEU A 29 -9.02 1.36 -18.83
C LEU A 29 -9.44 2.26 -20.00
N SER A 30 -10.24 3.28 -19.70
CA SER A 30 -10.49 4.38 -20.62
C SER A 30 -9.31 5.37 -20.61
N VAL A 31 -9.24 6.23 -21.63
CA VAL A 31 -8.22 7.31 -21.70
C VAL A 31 -8.33 8.26 -20.50
N GLU A 32 -9.55 8.56 -20.06
CA GLU A 32 -9.82 9.41 -18.90
C GLU A 32 -9.32 8.76 -17.60
N GLN A 33 -9.50 7.45 -17.44
CA GLN A 33 -9.01 6.70 -16.28
C GLN A 33 -7.49 6.65 -16.26
N GLU A 34 -6.84 6.44 -17.40
CA GLU A 34 -5.38 6.47 -17.51
C GLU A 34 -4.82 7.86 -17.14
N ALA A 35 -5.42 8.92 -17.62
CA ALA A 35 -5.04 10.29 -17.29
C ALA A 35 -5.23 10.60 -15.81
N GLN A 36 -6.30 10.12 -15.20
CA GLN A 36 -6.58 10.26 -13.78
C GLN A 36 -5.50 9.56 -12.92
N ILE A 37 -5.12 8.34 -13.27
CA ILE A 37 -4.07 7.60 -12.56
C ILE A 37 -2.72 8.31 -12.69
N ALA A 38 -2.37 8.76 -13.89
CA ALA A 38 -1.15 9.52 -14.13
C ALA A 38 -1.12 10.81 -13.30
N HIS A 39 -2.23 11.54 -13.24
CA HIS A 39 -2.37 12.74 -12.41
C HIS A 39 -2.20 12.43 -10.92
N ALA A 40 -2.83 11.36 -10.41
CA ALA A 40 -2.70 10.95 -9.03
C ALA A 40 -1.25 10.59 -8.66
N ARG A 41 -0.56 9.86 -9.52
CA ARG A 41 0.87 9.55 -9.34
C ARG A 41 1.73 10.82 -9.29
N GLN A 42 1.45 11.78 -10.16
CA GLN A 42 2.15 13.07 -10.16
C GLN A 42 1.89 13.86 -8.88
N THR A 43 0.63 13.93 -8.45
CA THR A 43 0.26 14.61 -7.19
C THR A 43 0.99 14.00 -5.98
N ILE A 44 1.05 12.68 -5.90
CA ILE A 44 1.78 12.00 -4.81
C ILE A 44 3.28 12.30 -4.91
N SER A 45 3.86 12.29 -6.11
CA SER A 45 5.27 12.67 -6.31
C SER A 45 5.54 14.12 -5.89
N ASP A 46 4.61 15.02 -6.15
CA ASP A 46 4.72 16.42 -5.74
C ASP A 46 4.64 16.60 -4.23
N ILE A 47 3.80 15.82 -3.54
CA ILE A 47 3.75 15.78 -2.07
C ILE A 47 5.08 15.29 -1.50
N ILE A 48 5.63 14.20 -2.03
CA ILE A 48 6.93 13.66 -1.61
C ILE A 48 8.05 14.68 -1.81
N ALA A 49 8.01 15.42 -2.90
CA ALA A 49 9.01 16.43 -3.23
C ALA A 49 8.82 17.76 -2.49
N GLY A 50 7.70 17.97 -1.80
CA GLY A 50 7.37 19.24 -1.12
C GLY A 50 6.84 20.33 -2.03
N ARG A 51 6.40 20.00 -3.26
CA ARG A 51 5.76 20.93 -4.20
C ARG A 51 4.26 21.04 -3.96
N ASP A 52 3.63 20.02 -3.41
CA ASP A 52 2.26 20.03 -2.91
C ASP A 52 2.31 19.93 -1.37
N PRO A 53 1.75 20.89 -0.62
CA PRO A 53 1.91 20.93 0.82
C PRO A 53 0.96 20.01 1.57
N ARG A 54 0.00 19.38 0.90
CA ARG A 54 -0.98 18.51 1.54
C ARG A 54 -0.34 17.30 2.19
N LEU A 55 -1.03 16.74 3.18
CA LEU A 55 -0.63 15.49 3.80
C LEU A 55 -1.24 14.32 3.03
N LEU A 56 -0.40 13.40 2.57
CA LEU A 56 -0.84 12.15 1.96
C LEU A 56 -1.43 11.24 3.03
N VAL A 57 -2.64 10.72 2.82
CA VAL A 57 -3.27 9.77 3.72
C VAL A 57 -3.65 8.51 2.96
N VAL A 58 -2.88 7.44 3.18
CA VAL A 58 -3.16 6.11 2.64
C VAL A 58 -4.02 5.38 3.67
N CYS A 59 -5.33 5.25 3.38
CA CYS A 59 -6.32 4.81 4.34
C CYS A 59 -7.28 3.80 3.72
N GLY A 60 -7.62 2.77 4.47
CA GLY A 60 -8.59 1.76 4.07
C GLY A 60 -8.38 0.42 4.76
N PRO A 61 -9.11 -0.62 4.34
CA PRO A 61 -9.03 -1.94 4.94
C PRO A 61 -7.62 -2.51 4.97
N CYS A 62 -7.30 -3.28 6.01
CA CYS A 62 -6.04 -4.03 6.08
C CYS A 62 -5.88 -4.94 4.86
N SER A 63 -6.96 -5.62 4.48
CA SER A 63 -7.07 -6.41 3.26
C SER A 63 -8.49 -6.38 2.71
N ILE A 64 -8.62 -6.61 1.40
CA ILE A 64 -9.90 -6.74 0.72
C ILE A 64 -10.22 -8.22 0.56
N HIS A 65 -11.31 -8.67 1.16
CA HIS A 65 -11.85 -10.02 0.97
C HIS A 65 -13.29 -10.00 0.40
N ASP A 66 -13.99 -8.88 0.53
CA ASP A 66 -15.35 -8.68 0.07
C ASP A 66 -15.41 -7.44 -0.86
N PRO A 67 -15.55 -7.63 -2.18
CA PRO A 67 -15.64 -6.53 -3.12
C PRO A 67 -16.83 -5.59 -2.88
N GLU A 68 -17.98 -6.10 -2.44
CA GLU A 68 -19.16 -5.26 -2.16
C GLU A 68 -18.90 -4.30 -0.98
N ALA A 69 -18.31 -4.82 0.09
CA ALA A 69 -17.92 -4.00 1.22
C ALA A 69 -16.84 -2.96 0.84
N ALA A 70 -15.90 -3.33 -0.03
CA ALA A 70 -14.90 -2.41 -0.54
C ALA A 70 -15.52 -1.26 -1.35
N ILE A 71 -16.52 -1.53 -2.18
CA ILE A 71 -17.25 -0.52 -2.96
C ILE A 71 -18.04 0.42 -2.03
N GLU A 72 -18.71 -0.12 -1.03
CA GLU A 72 -19.41 0.71 -0.02
C GLU A 72 -18.44 1.63 0.73
N TYR A 73 -17.31 1.07 1.19
CA TYR A 73 -16.25 1.85 1.81
C TYR A 73 -15.77 2.97 0.88
N ALA A 74 -15.52 2.65 -0.39
CA ALA A 74 -15.04 3.59 -1.39
C ALA A 74 -16.01 4.74 -1.63
N ARG A 75 -17.32 4.52 -1.63
CA ARG A 75 -18.33 5.58 -1.78
C ARG A 75 -18.25 6.59 -0.63
N ARG A 76 -18.14 6.11 0.59
CA ARG A 76 -17.98 6.95 1.78
C ARG A 76 -16.65 7.68 1.77
N PHE A 77 -15.58 6.98 1.38
CA PHE A 77 -14.24 7.52 1.28
C PHE A 77 -14.14 8.65 0.25
N LYS A 78 -14.75 8.48 -0.92
CA LYS A 78 -14.80 9.49 -1.98
C LYS A 78 -15.48 10.77 -1.51
N ALA A 79 -16.62 10.66 -0.82
CA ALA A 79 -17.34 11.81 -0.28
C ALA A 79 -16.47 12.58 0.71
N LEU A 80 -15.82 11.87 1.64
CA LEU A 80 -14.93 12.50 2.62
C LEU A 80 -13.69 13.11 1.96
N ALA A 81 -13.13 12.46 0.95
CA ALA A 81 -11.97 12.97 0.21
C ALA A 81 -12.22 14.35 -0.39
N ALA A 82 -13.42 14.59 -0.92
CA ALA A 82 -13.80 15.89 -1.45
C ALA A 82 -13.87 16.98 -0.36
N GLU A 83 -14.35 16.62 0.84
CA GLU A 83 -14.48 17.56 1.97
C GLU A 83 -13.12 18.01 2.53
N VAL A 84 -12.14 17.12 2.57
CA VAL A 84 -10.84 17.35 3.21
C VAL A 84 -9.70 17.64 2.22
N SER A 85 -10.04 17.86 0.95
CA SER A 85 -9.07 17.98 -0.16
C SER A 85 -8.15 19.21 -0.07
N ASP A 86 -8.49 20.19 0.73
CA ASP A 86 -7.64 21.37 0.93
C ASP A 86 -6.36 21.05 1.72
N SER A 87 -6.43 20.09 2.64
CA SER A 87 -5.32 19.76 3.54
C SER A 87 -4.82 18.34 3.36
N LEU A 88 -5.67 17.40 2.97
CA LEU A 88 -5.37 15.99 2.87
C LEU A 88 -5.53 15.50 1.42
N TYR A 89 -4.61 14.64 0.99
CA TYR A 89 -4.75 13.89 -0.23
C TYR A 89 -5.01 12.42 0.10
N LEU A 90 -6.27 11.99 -0.04
CA LEU A 90 -6.69 10.65 0.35
C LEU A 90 -6.44 9.65 -0.76
N VAL A 91 -5.79 8.55 -0.43
CA VAL A 91 -5.55 7.41 -1.31
C VAL A 91 -6.10 6.16 -0.63
N MET A 92 -6.96 5.40 -1.31
CA MET A 92 -7.60 4.22 -0.72
C MET A 92 -6.67 3.01 -0.74
N ARG A 93 -6.50 2.36 0.41
CA ARG A 93 -5.84 1.05 0.51
C ARG A 93 -6.71 -0.02 -0.14
N VAL A 94 -6.15 -0.73 -1.12
CA VAL A 94 -6.78 -1.88 -1.79
C VAL A 94 -5.75 -3.00 -1.85
N TYR A 95 -5.57 -3.68 -0.72
CA TYR A 95 -4.55 -4.71 -0.53
C TYR A 95 -5.16 -6.08 -0.79
N PHE A 96 -4.65 -6.77 -1.81
CA PHE A 96 -5.10 -8.10 -2.23
C PHE A 96 -4.15 -9.22 -1.86
N GLU A 97 -2.91 -8.87 -1.47
CA GLU A 97 -1.86 -9.81 -1.14
C GLU A 97 -1.36 -9.51 0.26
N LYS A 98 -1.36 -10.54 1.11
CA LYS A 98 -0.95 -10.40 2.51
C LYS A 98 0.25 -11.27 2.81
N PRO A 99 1.40 -10.67 3.20
CA PRO A 99 2.55 -11.44 3.66
C PRO A 99 2.21 -12.14 4.97
N ARG A 100 2.53 -13.42 5.06
CA ARG A 100 2.32 -14.22 6.28
C ARG A 100 3.65 -14.65 6.85
N THR A 101 3.80 -14.56 8.17
CA THR A 101 5.02 -14.96 8.85
C THR A 101 5.21 -16.49 8.80
N THR A 102 4.11 -17.23 8.91
CA THR A 102 4.11 -18.69 8.78
C THR A 102 3.11 -19.13 7.71
N VAL A 103 1.86 -19.34 8.08
CA VAL A 103 0.76 -19.74 7.21
C VAL A 103 -0.46 -18.87 7.49
N GLY A 104 -1.44 -18.92 6.60
CA GLY A 104 -2.69 -18.19 6.70
C GLY A 104 -3.21 -17.78 5.33
N TRP A 105 -4.41 -17.21 5.28
CA TRP A 105 -4.98 -16.68 4.06
C TRP A 105 -4.06 -15.59 3.47
N LYS A 106 -3.67 -15.77 2.21
CA LYS A 106 -2.68 -14.91 1.53
C LYS A 106 -3.29 -13.72 0.80
N GLY A 107 -4.60 -13.59 0.82
CA GLY A 107 -5.30 -12.49 0.17
C GLY A 107 -6.21 -12.94 -0.97
N LEU A 108 -6.96 -11.98 -1.49
CA LEU A 108 -8.02 -12.21 -2.47
C LEU A 108 -7.50 -12.78 -3.80
N ILE A 109 -6.30 -12.42 -4.23
CA ILE A 109 -5.74 -12.96 -5.48
C ILE A 109 -5.43 -14.45 -5.34
N ASN A 110 -4.83 -14.86 -4.24
CA ASN A 110 -4.43 -16.25 -4.03
C ASN A 110 -5.60 -17.20 -3.75
N ASP A 111 -6.57 -16.74 -2.96
CA ASP A 111 -7.73 -17.55 -2.55
C ASP A 111 -8.97 -16.65 -2.39
N PRO A 112 -9.60 -16.26 -3.52
CA PRO A 112 -10.69 -15.29 -3.52
C PRO A 112 -11.95 -15.79 -2.82
N HIS A 113 -12.16 -17.11 -2.79
CA HIS A 113 -13.34 -17.73 -2.19
C HIS A 113 -13.12 -18.10 -0.71
N MET A 114 -11.87 -17.98 -0.21
CA MET A 114 -11.48 -18.29 1.17
C MET A 114 -11.84 -19.73 1.59
N ASP A 115 -11.75 -20.65 0.63
CA ASP A 115 -12.14 -22.07 0.78
C ASP A 115 -10.99 -23.06 0.52
N GLY A 116 -9.78 -22.52 0.29
CA GLY A 116 -8.60 -23.32 -0.03
C GLY A 116 -8.59 -23.84 -1.46
N SER A 117 -9.46 -23.34 -2.34
CA SER A 117 -9.45 -23.70 -3.78
C SER A 117 -8.31 -23.05 -4.56
N PHE A 118 -7.77 -21.93 -4.04
CA PHE A 118 -6.69 -21.18 -4.67
C PHE A 118 -6.94 -20.82 -6.13
N ASP A 119 -8.16 -20.38 -6.44
CA ASP A 119 -8.56 -19.91 -7.77
C ASP A 119 -7.88 -18.56 -8.10
N VAL A 120 -6.58 -18.62 -8.38
CA VAL A 120 -5.75 -17.44 -8.62
C VAL A 120 -6.22 -16.66 -9.86
N GLU A 121 -6.62 -17.34 -10.92
CA GLU A 121 -7.13 -16.68 -12.12
C GLU A 121 -8.43 -15.92 -11.82
N GLY A 122 -9.36 -16.55 -11.11
CA GLY A 122 -10.56 -15.89 -10.61
C GLY A 122 -10.23 -14.72 -9.69
N GLY A 123 -9.24 -14.88 -8.82
CA GLY A 123 -8.75 -13.82 -7.93
C GLY A 123 -8.20 -12.61 -8.68
N LEU A 124 -7.42 -12.82 -9.73
CA LEU A 124 -6.91 -11.74 -10.59
C LEU A 124 -8.04 -11.00 -11.31
N LYS A 125 -9.04 -11.72 -11.80
CA LYS A 125 -10.21 -11.12 -12.47
C LYS A 125 -11.05 -10.29 -11.50
N ILE A 126 -11.33 -10.81 -10.31
CA ILE A 126 -12.07 -10.09 -9.26
C ILE A 126 -11.31 -8.84 -8.83
N ALA A 127 -10.01 -8.96 -8.61
CA ALA A 127 -9.15 -7.85 -8.21
C ALA A 127 -9.14 -6.75 -9.27
N ARG A 128 -8.89 -7.09 -10.54
CA ARG A 128 -8.83 -6.08 -11.60
C ARG A 128 -10.18 -5.42 -11.84
N ARG A 129 -11.27 -6.18 -11.85
CA ARG A 129 -12.64 -5.62 -11.99
C ARG A 129 -12.92 -4.60 -10.89
N LEU A 130 -12.62 -4.95 -9.64
CA LEU A 130 -12.80 -4.04 -8.51
C LEU A 130 -11.95 -2.77 -8.66
N LEU A 131 -10.68 -2.91 -9.03
CA LEU A 131 -9.78 -1.77 -9.20
C LEU A 131 -10.27 -0.82 -10.30
N VAL A 132 -10.71 -1.34 -11.43
CA VAL A 132 -11.29 -0.52 -12.53
C VAL A 132 -12.52 0.23 -12.05
N GLU A 133 -13.39 -0.41 -11.28
CA GLU A 133 -14.58 0.23 -10.70
C GLU A 133 -14.21 1.35 -9.72
N LEU A 134 -13.24 1.12 -8.84
CA LEU A 134 -12.76 2.12 -7.88
C LEU A 134 -12.09 3.32 -8.59
N VAL A 135 -11.29 3.06 -9.62
CA VAL A 135 -10.71 4.13 -10.46
C VAL A 135 -11.81 4.93 -11.16
N ASN A 136 -12.83 4.24 -11.68
CA ASN A 136 -13.98 4.91 -12.32
C ASN A 136 -14.75 5.82 -11.36
N MET A 137 -14.70 5.55 -10.06
CA MET A 137 -15.25 6.43 -9.02
C MET A 137 -14.41 7.69 -8.77
N GLY A 138 -13.22 7.79 -9.34
CA GLY A 138 -12.30 8.92 -9.18
C GLY A 138 -11.30 8.77 -8.03
N LEU A 139 -11.13 7.58 -7.48
CA LEU A 139 -10.22 7.33 -6.36
C LEU A 139 -8.80 6.98 -6.80
N PRO A 140 -7.76 7.61 -6.23
CA PRO A 140 -6.42 7.06 -6.27
C PRO A 140 -6.31 5.87 -5.34
N LEU A 141 -5.58 4.84 -5.78
CA LEU A 141 -5.51 3.54 -5.10
C LEU A 141 -4.09 3.20 -4.68
N ALA A 142 -3.98 2.54 -3.54
CA ALA A 142 -2.73 2.08 -2.94
C ALA A 142 -2.74 0.58 -2.70
N THR A 143 -1.58 -0.06 -2.83
CA THR A 143 -1.40 -1.47 -2.51
C THR A 143 -0.03 -1.75 -1.90
N GLU A 144 0.20 -2.99 -1.48
CA GLU A 144 1.52 -3.55 -1.18
C GLU A 144 1.96 -4.41 -2.37
N ALA A 145 3.13 -4.12 -2.94
CA ALA A 145 3.72 -4.95 -3.97
C ALA A 145 4.44 -6.14 -3.31
N LEU A 146 3.84 -7.31 -3.37
CA LEU A 146 4.34 -8.53 -2.73
C LEU A 146 4.79 -9.58 -3.74
N ASP A 147 3.88 -10.11 -4.55
CA ASP A 147 4.22 -11.05 -5.62
C ASP A 147 4.94 -10.30 -6.77
N PRO A 148 6.11 -10.78 -7.23
CA PRO A 148 6.86 -10.07 -8.27
C PRO A 148 6.17 -9.98 -9.63
N ASN A 149 5.19 -10.83 -9.91
CA ASN A 149 4.48 -10.87 -11.19
C ASN A 149 3.17 -10.08 -11.18
N SER A 150 2.56 -9.90 -10.01
CA SER A 150 1.29 -9.15 -9.87
C SER A 150 1.32 -7.74 -10.45
N PRO A 151 2.42 -6.97 -10.38
CA PRO A 151 2.49 -5.64 -10.98
C PRO A 151 2.24 -5.62 -12.48
N GLN A 152 2.60 -6.67 -13.22
CA GLN A 152 2.33 -6.75 -14.65
C GLN A 152 0.83 -6.88 -14.96
N TYR A 153 0.06 -7.45 -14.04
CA TYR A 153 -1.40 -7.60 -14.16
C TYR A 153 -2.19 -6.40 -13.69
N LEU A 154 -1.74 -5.71 -12.63
CA LEU A 154 -2.54 -4.75 -11.88
C LEU A 154 -1.84 -3.38 -11.69
N GLY A 155 -0.55 -3.28 -11.97
CA GLY A 155 0.24 -2.09 -11.63
C GLY A 155 -0.21 -0.81 -12.34
N ASP A 156 -0.87 -0.91 -13.48
CA ASP A 156 -1.43 0.22 -14.22
C ASP A 156 -2.57 0.93 -13.46
N LEU A 157 -3.16 0.29 -12.45
CA LEU A 157 -4.29 0.79 -11.68
C LEU A 157 -3.92 1.47 -10.36
N PHE A 158 -2.69 1.31 -9.88
CA PHE A 158 -2.27 1.85 -8.60
C PHE A 158 -1.53 3.17 -8.74
N SER A 159 -1.79 4.09 -7.80
CA SER A 159 -1.16 5.40 -7.72
C SER A 159 -0.05 5.47 -6.68
N TRP A 160 -0.01 4.50 -5.76
CA TRP A 160 1.00 4.38 -4.70
C TRP A 160 1.15 2.90 -4.30
N SER A 161 2.35 2.53 -3.88
CA SER A 161 2.61 1.19 -3.37
C SER A 161 3.54 1.21 -2.17
N ALA A 162 3.40 0.21 -1.29
CA ALA A 162 4.35 -0.08 -0.23
C ALA A 162 5.17 -1.33 -0.55
N ILE A 163 6.40 -1.37 -0.03
CA ILE A 163 7.13 -2.60 0.25
C ILE A 163 7.03 -2.85 1.74
N GLY A 164 6.49 -4.00 2.12
CA GLY A 164 6.20 -4.34 3.51
C GLY A 164 7.44 -4.64 4.34
N ALA A 165 7.29 -4.64 5.66
CA ALA A 165 8.39 -4.84 6.60
C ALA A 165 9.10 -6.19 6.44
N ARG A 166 8.39 -7.23 5.99
CA ARG A 166 8.94 -8.58 5.78
C ARG A 166 9.70 -8.72 4.47
N THR A 167 9.52 -7.79 3.52
CA THR A 167 10.10 -7.86 2.18
C THR A 167 11.05 -6.71 1.86
N THR A 168 11.11 -5.68 2.69
CA THR A 168 12.00 -4.52 2.48
C THR A 168 13.49 -4.91 2.39
N GLU A 169 13.92 -5.97 3.07
CA GLU A 169 15.29 -6.48 3.01
C GLU A 169 15.55 -7.33 1.75
N SER A 170 14.53 -7.80 1.06
CA SER A 170 14.63 -8.68 -0.11
C SER A 170 15.17 -7.95 -1.33
N GLN A 171 16.25 -8.47 -1.92
CA GLN A 171 16.79 -7.97 -3.18
C GLN A 171 15.74 -8.03 -4.30
N THR A 172 15.00 -9.11 -4.42
CA THR A 172 13.93 -9.28 -5.43
C THR A 172 12.90 -8.16 -5.35
N HIS A 173 12.47 -7.79 -4.14
CA HIS A 173 11.48 -6.72 -3.95
C HIS A 173 12.06 -5.33 -4.20
N ARG A 174 13.34 -5.11 -3.89
CA ARG A 174 14.05 -3.85 -4.21
C ARG A 174 14.21 -3.66 -5.72
N GLU A 175 14.56 -4.72 -6.44
CA GLU A 175 14.63 -4.74 -7.91
C GLU A 175 13.26 -4.49 -8.53
N MET A 176 12.22 -5.17 -8.06
CA MET A 176 10.84 -4.94 -8.49
C MET A 176 10.45 -3.47 -8.31
N ALA A 177 10.70 -2.91 -7.12
CA ALA A 177 10.36 -1.53 -6.80
C ALA A 177 11.04 -0.52 -7.74
N SER A 178 12.26 -0.83 -8.23
CA SER A 178 12.98 0.02 -9.18
C SER A 178 12.26 0.20 -10.52
N GLY A 179 11.35 -0.69 -10.85
CA GLY A 179 10.58 -0.68 -12.10
C GLY A 179 9.10 -0.37 -11.92
N LEU A 180 8.62 -0.17 -10.71
CA LEU A 180 7.22 0.19 -10.48
C LEU A 180 6.94 1.61 -11.00
N SER A 181 5.75 1.79 -11.57
CA SER A 181 5.36 3.04 -12.24
C SER A 181 4.77 4.09 -11.31
N MET A 182 4.62 3.76 -10.01
CA MET A 182 4.08 4.65 -8.99
C MET A 182 5.12 4.92 -7.89
N PRO A 183 4.95 5.96 -7.08
CA PRO A 183 5.74 6.17 -5.87
C PRO A 183 5.67 4.99 -4.93
N VAL A 184 6.79 4.66 -4.28
CA VAL A 184 6.92 3.50 -3.38
C VAL A 184 7.44 3.91 -2.02
N GLY A 185 6.70 3.54 -0.97
CA GLY A 185 7.14 3.64 0.42
C GLY A 185 7.75 2.32 0.91
N PHE A 186 8.88 2.41 1.63
CA PHE A 186 9.58 1.26 2.19
C PHE A 186 9.42 1.24 3.71
N LYS A 187 8.77 0.21 4.24
CA LYS A 187 8.61 0.05 5.69
C LYS A 187 9.94 -0.31 6.33
N ASN A 188 10.21 0.22 7.53
CA ASN A 188 11.31 -0.26 8.37
C ASN A 188 11.12 -1.74 8.68
N GLY A 189 12.21 -2.44 9.00
CA GLY A 189 12.16 -3.85 9.37
C GLY A 189 11.25 -4.13 10.57
N THR A 190 10.81 -5.36 10.71
CA THR A 190 9.93 -5.78 11.83
C THR A 190 10.59 -5.59 13.20
N ASP A 191 11.91 -5.56 13.24
CA ASP A 191 12.73 -5.24 14.41
C ASP A 191 12.86 -3.74 14.71
N GLY A 192 12.36 -2.88 13.81
CA GLY A 192 12.48 -1.43 13.89
C GLY A 192 13.66 -0.84 13.11
N SER A 193 14.44 -1.66 12.37
CA SER A 193 15.61 -1.19 11.62
C SER A 193 15.25 -0.19 10.53
N LEU A 194 15.76 1.03 10.66
CA LEU A 194 15.66 2.10 9.65
C LEU A 194 16.62 1.87 8.48
N ALA A 195 17.79 1.31 8.74
CA ALA A 195 18.80 1.04 7.72
C ALA A 195 18.24 0.14 6.61
N THR A 196 17.40 -0.83 6.96
CA THR A 196 16.73 -1.72 6.00
C THR A 196 15.90 -0.92 4.99
N ALA A 197 15.07 0.01 5.46
CA ALA A 197 14.22 0.85 4.60
C ALA A 197 15.05 1.84 3.76
N ILE A 198 16.05 2.48 4.36
CA ILE A 198 16.92 3.44 3.69
C ILE A 198 17.73 2.75 2.58
N ASN A 199 18.28 1.56 2.85
CA ASN A 199 19.00 0.78 1.85
C ASN A 199 18.08 0.32 0.72
N ALA A 200 16.85 -0.09 1.03
CA ALA A 200 15.85 -0.46 0.03
C ALA A 200 15.50 0.73 -0.88
N MET A 201 15.29 1.90 -0.30
CA MET A 201 15.01 3.13 -1.03
C MET A 201 16.16 3.50 -1.97
N ARG A 202 17.40 3.42 -1.49
CA ARG A 202 18.60 3.67 -2.31
C ARG A 202 18.74 2.67 -3.45
N ALA A 203 18.56 1.39 -3.17
CA ALA A 203 18.63 0.32 -4.17
C ALA A 203 17.56 0.50 -5.25
N ALA A 204 16.31 0.76 -4.86
CA ALA A 204 15.20 0.94 -5.80
C ALA A 204 15.33 2.21 -6.66
N ALA A 205 16.08 3.21 -6.21
CA ALA A 205 16.35 4.41 -7.00
C ALA A 205 17.34 4.19 -8.16
N MET A 206 18.03 3.04 -8.17
CA MET A 206 19.02 2.70 -9.19
C MET A 206 18.43 1.79 -10.27
N PRO A 207 19.01 1.81 -11.50
CA PRO A 207 18.66 0.85 -12.54
C PRO A 207 19.00 -0.59 -12.14
N HIS A 208 18.13 -1.52 -12.50
CA HIS A 208 18.32 -2.95 -12.28
C HIS A 208 18.00 -3.78 -13.52
N ARG A 209 18.49 -5.02 -13.52
CA ARG A 209 18.17 -6.04 -14.52
C ARG A 209 17.87 -7.35 -13.82
N PHE A 210 16.69 -7.91 -14.07
CA PHE A 210 16.26 -9.13 -13.40
C PHE A 210 15.28 -9.92 -14.25
N VAL A 211 15.10 -11.19 -13.91
CA VAL A 211 14.15 -12.09 -14.58
C VAL A 211 12.73 -11.79 -14.08
N GLY A 212 11.82 -11.58 -15.01
CA GLY A 212 10.41 -11.36 -14.72
C GLY A 212 9.54 -11.85 -15.87
N ILE A 213 8.32 -11.34 -15.98
CA ILE A 213 7.41 -11.58 -17.10
C ILE A 213 7.07 -10.29 -17.82
N ASN A 214 6.81 -10.39 -19.14
CA ASN A 214 6.26 -9.29 -19.93
C ASN A 214 4.73 -9.33 -19.97
N GLN A 215 4.11 -8.42 -20.70
CA GLN A 215 2.65 -8.37 -20.86
C GLN A 215 2.07 -9.60 -21.57
N ALA A 216 2.86 -10.28 -22.39
CA ALA A 216 2.49 -11.53 -23.02
C ALA A 216 2.68 -12.78 -22.13
N GLY A 217 3.06 -12.59 -20.87
CA GLY A 217 3.28 -13.67 -19.90
C GLY A 217 4.58 -14.45 -20.14
N GLN A 218 5.45 -13.98 -21.01
CA GLN A 218 6.71 -14.64 -21.30
C GLN A 218 7.77 -14.28 -20.26
N VAL A 219 8.56 -15.25 -19.84
CA VAL A 219 9.75 -15.02 -19.01
C VAL A 219 10.76 -14.21 -19.83
N CYS A 220 11.23 -13.10 -19.25
CA CYS A 220 12.11 -12.17 -19.93
C CYS A 220 13.08 -11.48 -18.96
N LEU A 221 14.12 -10.85 -19.52
CA LEU A 221 14.98 -9.93 -18.80
C LEU A 221 14.32 -8.55 -18.76
N LEU A 222 13.95 -8.09 -17.58
CA LEU A 222 13.47 -6.73 -17.37
C LEU A 222 14.63 -5.81 -17.04
N GLN A 223 14.67 -4.63 -17.68
CA GLN A 223 15.60 -3.55 -17.40
C GLN A 223 14.83 -2.36 -16.88
N THR A 224 15.22 -1.83 -15.72
CA THR A 224 14.55 -0.70 -15.08
C THR A 224 15.42 0.53 -15.06
N GLN A 225 14.82 1.70 -14.93
CA GLN A 225 15.51 2.98 -14.82
C GLN A 225 15.82 3.38 -13.38
N GLY A 226 15.20 2.72 -12.41
CA GLY A 226 15.12 3.17 -11.04
C GLY A 226 13.87 4.01 -10.77
N ASN A 227 13.39 3.96 -9.53
CA ASN A 227 12.23 4.71 -9.08
C ASN A 227 12.68 5.86 -8.17
N PRO A 228 12.56 7.13 -8.61
CA PRO A 228 13.06 8.27 -7.86
C PRO A 228 12.11 8.72 -6.72
N ASN A 229 10.91 8.19 -6.66
CA ASN A 229 9.84 8.63 -5.74
C ASN A 229 9.73 7.75 -4.48
N GLY A 230 10.89 7.28 -3.99
CA GLY A 230 10.96 6.49 -2.75
C GLY A 230 10.83 7.36 -1.50
N HIS A 231 10.32 6.77 -0.42
CA HIS A 231 10.26 7.35 0.92
C HIS A 231 10.24 6.23 1.96
N VAL A 232 10.51 6.59 3.22
CA VAL A 232 10.48 5.64 4.34
C VAL A 232 9.10 5.62 4.97
N ILE A 233 8.65 4.45 5.39
CA ILE A 233 7.44 4.29 6.21
C ILE A 233 7.86 3.81 7.60
N LEU A 234 7.60 4.63 8.62
CA LEU A 234 7.78 4.26 10.02
C LEU A 234 6.56 3.48 10.49
N ARG A 235 6.72 2.18 10.75
CA ARG A 235 5.65 1.27 11.17
C ARG A 235 5.81 0.73 12.59
N GLY A 236 6.81 1.23 13.32
CA GLY A 236 7.19 0.68 14.60
C GLY A 236 7.99 -0.63 14.48
N GLY A 237 8.42 -1.16 15.61
CA GLY A 237 9.13 -2.43 15.75
C GLY A 237 8.78 -3.04 17.09
N LYS A 238 9.77 -3.28 17.93
CA LYS A 238 9.58 -3.68 19.34
C LYS A 238 8.91 -2.58 20.17
N ALA A 239 9.07 -1.32 19.74
CA ALA A 239 8.45 -0.15 20.31
C ALA A 239 7.92 0.76 19.17
N PRO A 240 6.97 1.66 19.45
CA PRO A 240 6.57 2.70 18.50
C PRO A 240 7.74 3.57 18.05
N ASN A 241 7.70 4.11 16.83
CA ASN A 241 8.74 4.97 16.25
C ASN A 241 8.19 6.21 15.55
N TYR A 242 7.08 6.75 16.01
CA TYR A 242 6.43 7.93 15.44
C TYR A 242 6.65 9.23 16.23
N GLY A 243 7.26 9.16 17.39
CA GLY A 243 7.51 10.34 18.22
C GLY A 243 8.51 11.30 17.58
N PRO A 244 8.60 12.56 18.08
CA PRO A 244 9.51 13.56 17.52
C PRO A 244 10.97 13.12 17.50
N GLU A 245 11.44 12.39 18.50
CA GLU A 245 12.82 11.87 18.57
C GLU A 245 13.06 10.79 17.53
N ASP A 246 12.09 9.91 17.31
CA ASP A 246 12.17 8.84 16.31
C ASP A 246 12.17 9.42 14.88
N VAL A 247 11.31 10.42 14.65
CA VAL A 247 11.26 11.14 13.38
C VAL A 247 12.58 11.85 13.11
N ALA A 248 13.13 12.58 14.09
CA ALA A 248 14.42 13.25 13.97
C ALA A 248 15.57 12.27 13.70
N LYS A 249 15.55 11.10 14.34
CA LYS A 249 16.51 10.03 14.06
C LYS A 249 16.44 9.55 12.63
N CYS A 250 15.23 9.30 12.10
CA CYS A 250 15.02 8.89 10.71
C CYS A 250 15.51 9.96 9.73
N GLU A 251 15.18 11.23 9.97
CA GLU A 251 15.65 12.36 9.17
C GLU A 251 17.17 12.41 9.11
N LYS A 252 17.84 12.25 10.25
CA LYS A 252 19.30 12.24 10.34
C LYS A 252 19.92 11.08 9.55
N GLU A 253 19.40 9.87 9.73
CA GLU A 253 19.91 8.70 9.02
C GLU A 253 19.69 8.80 7.50
N MET A 254 18.56 9.32 7.05
CA MET A 254 18.33 9.60 5.63
C MET A 254 19.31 10.64 5.07
N ALA A 255 19.50 11.74 5.78
CA ALA A 255 20.44 12.79 5.37
C ALA A 255 21.88 12.27 5.31
N GLN A 256 22.32 11.45 6.27
CA GLN A 256 23.63 10.79 6.26
C GLN A 256 23.80 9.84 5.08
N ALA A 257 22.72 9.26 4.58
CA ALA A 257 22.71 8.43 3.38
C ALA A 257 22.63 9.24 2.08
N GLY A 258 22.65 10.58 2.15
CA GLY A 258 22.56 11.47 0.98
C GLY A 258 21.14 11.58 0.42
N LEU A 259 20.12 11.28 1.22
CA LEU A 259 18.71 11.33 0.81
C LEU A 259 18.02 12.55 1.44
N LYS A 260 17.09 13.16 0.68
CA LYS A 260 16.17 14.14 1.24
C LYS A 260 15.24 13.42 2.22
N PRO A 261 15.15 13.84 3.50
CA PRO A 261 14.21 13.26 4.43
C PRO A 261 12.77 13.37 3.92
N SER A 262 12.14 12.23 3.73
CA SER A 262 10.75 12.10 3.30
C SER A 262 10.21 10.80 3.89
N LEU A 263 9.24 10.92 4.81
CA LEU A 263 8.74 9.78 5.55
C LEU A 263 7.22 9.83 5.75
N MET A 264 6.64 8.65 5.79
CA MET A 264 5.25 8.40 6.16
C MET A 264 5.22 7.70 7.52
N VAL A 265 4.21 7.96 8.32
CA VAL A 265 3.96 7.24 9.57
C VAL A 265 2.77 6.30 9.38
N ASP A 266 3.02 5.02 9.57
CA ASP A 266 1.99 3.99 9.68
C ASP A 266 1.42 4.03 11.11
N CYS A 267 0.16 4.40 11.25
CA CYS A 267 -0.52 4.55 12.54
C CYS A 267 -0.90 3.21 13.18
N SER A 268 -0.88 2.12 12.39
CA SER A 268 -1.17 0.75 12.83
C SER A 268 0.11 0.01 13.25
N HIS A 269 0.08 -1.30 13.25
CA HIS A 269 1.22 -2.21 13.50
C HIS A 269 1.95 -1.92 14.81
N GLY A 270 3.27 -1.79 14.77
CA GLY A 270 4.07 -1.51 15.97
C GLY A 270 3.80 -0.14 16.61
N ASN A 271 3.39 0.84 15.82
CA ASN A 271 3.09 2.19 16.32
C ASN A 271 1.84 2.25 17.20
N SER A 272 0.89 1.37 16.99
CA SER A 272 -0.31 1.23 17.83
C SER A 272 -0.20 0.10 18.86
N ASN A 273 0.95 -0.59 18.94
CA ASN A 273 1.12 -1.84 19.69
C ASN A 273 0.06 -2.89 19.31
N LYS A 274 -0.36 -2.91 18.04
CA LYS A 274 -1.43 -3.76 17.49
C LYS A 274 -2.82 -3.54 18.11
N ASP A 275 -3.02 -2.43 18.81
CA ASP A 275 -4.33 -1.99 19.27
C ASP A 275 -4.86 -0.91 18.32
N PHE A 276 -5.78 -1.29 17.44
CA PHE A 276 -6.33 -0.39 16.41
C PHE A 276 -6.91 0.91 17.00
N ARG A 277 -7.38 0.89 18.23
CA ARG A 277 -7.95 2.05 18.91
C ARG A 277 -6.94 3.16 19.16
N ARG A 278 -5.64 2.86 19.08
CA ARG A 278 -4.55 3.83 19.24
C ARG A 278 -4.19 4.56 17.95
N GLN A 279 -4.67 4.13 16.80
CA GLN A 279 -4.35 4.77 15.53
C GLN A 279 -4.68 6.28 15.51
N PRO A 280 -5.86 6.73 16.00
CA PRO A 280 -6.15 8.16 16.05
C PRO A 280 -5.12 8.96 16.84
N ALA A 281 -4.69 8.48 18.00
CA ALA A 281 -3.69 9.17 18.82
C ALA A 281 -2.32 9.28 18.12
N VAL A 282 -1.92 8.25 17.36
CA VAL A 282 -0.71 8.29 16.54
C VAL A 282 -0.83 9.37 15.45
N ALA A 283 -1.95 9.41 14.73
CA ALA A 283 -2.19 10.42 13.70
C ALA A 283 -2.19 11.85 14.25
N GLU A 284 -2.83 12.07 15.38
CA GLU A 284 -2.86 13.37 16.08
C GLU A 284 -1.46 13.81 16.51
N SER A 285 -0.65 12.90 17.03
CA SER A 285 0.76 13.19 17.37
C SER A 285 1.57 13.63 16.16
N VAL A 286 1.38 12.98 15.01
CA VAL A 286 2.06 13.33 13.77
C VAL A 286 1.63 14.73 13.29
N VAL A 287 0.36 15.02 13.31
CA VAL A 287 -0.16 16.34 12.92
C VAL A 287 0.35 17.44 13.87
N ALA A 288 0.45 17.16 15.16
CA ALA A 288 1.08 18.08 16.11
C ALA A 288 2.54 18.40 15.72
N GLN A 289 3.32 17.40 15.33
CA GLN A 289 4.70 17.61 14.86
C GLN A 289 4.76 18.47 13.59
N ILE A 290 3.80 18.30 12.67
CA ILE A 290 3.69 19.13 11.46
C ILE A 290 3.37 20.58 11.85
N LYS A 291 2.44 20.79 12.76
CA LYS A 291 2.10 22.14 13.30
C LYS A 291 3.30 22.81 13.97
N ASP A 292 4.16 22.04 14.62
CA ASP A 292 5.41 22.49 15.25
C ASP A 292 6.55 22.73 14.23
N GLY A 293 6.29 22.55 12.94
CA GLY A 293 7.20 22.91 11.86
C GLY A 293 7.89 21.74 11.14
N ASN A 294 7.53 20.48 11.43
CA ASN A 294 8.09 19.36 10.71
C ASN A 294 7.68 19.40 9.22
N ARG A 295 8.63 19.20 8.32
CA ARG A 295 8.42 19.22 6.86
C ARG A 295 8.73 17.88 6.20
N SER A 296 9.34 16.94 6.91
CA SER A 296 9.75 15.64 6.36
C SER A 296 8.64 14.60 6.36
N ILE A 297 7.65 14.73 7.25
CA ILE A 297 6.51 13.82 7.29
C ILE A 297 5.57 14.16 6.14
N ILE A 298 5.53 13.28 5.13
CA ILE A 298 4.73 13.49 3.92
C ILE A 298 3.36 12.85 3.99
N GLY A 299 3.14 11.93 4.92
CA GLY A 299 1.87 11.22 4.98
C GLY A 299 1.67 10.33 6.19
N LEU A 300 0.46 9.81 6.24
CA LEU A 300 -0.03 8.84 7.22
C LEU A 300 -0.56 7.60 6.50
N MET A 301 -0.46 6.45 7.17
CA MET A 301 -1.15 5.23 6.79
C MET A 301 -2.09 4.81 7.92
N ILE A 302 -3.34 4.48 7.59
CA ILE A 302 -4.39 4.14 8.56
C ILE A 302 -5.12 2.89 8.09
N GLU A 303 -5.28 1.92 8.97
CA GLU A 303 -6.11 0.74 8.73
C GLU A 303 -7.53 0.97 9.24
N SER A 304 -8.46 1.05 8.31
CA SER A 304 -9.85 1.45 8.49
C SER A 304 -10.78 0.54 7.70
N ASN A 305 -11.94 0.22 8.25
CA ASN A 305 -12.98 -0.53 7.54
C ASN A 305 -14.36 0.05 7.87
N ILE A 306 -15.43 -0.52 7.32
CA ILE A 306 -16.80 -0.10 7.63
C ILE A 306 -17.05 -0.25 9.13
N HIS A 307 -16.74 -1.42 9.71
CA HIS A 307 -16.87 -1.71 11.13
C HIS A 307 -15.49 -1.98 11.75
N GLU A 308 -15.36 -1.70 13.03
CA GLU A 308 -14.10 -1.86 13.77
C GLU A 308 -13.75 -3.31 14.08
N GLY A 309 -12.48 -3.52 14.38
CA GLY A 309 -11.95 -4.80 14.84
C GLY A 309 -11.57 -5.73 13.71
N ASN A 310 -11.58 -7.03 14.00
CA ASN A 310 -11.31 -8.09 13.05
C ASN A 310 -12.10 -9.36 13.40
N GLN A 311 -12.04 -10.31 12.48
CA GLN A 311 -12.65 -11.64 12.60
C GLN A 311 -11.73 -12.69 11.97
N SER A 312 -11.99 -13.97 12.27
CA SER A 312 -11.22 -15.06 11.69
C SER A 312 -11.46 -15.19 10.18
N SER A 313 -10.38 -15.45 9.44
CA SER A 313 -10.43 -15.86 8.03
C SER A 313 -10.75 -17.35 7.85
N GLU A 314 -10.72 -18.14 8.93
CA GLU A 314 -10.89 -19.60 8.94
C GLU A 314 -12.33 -20.02 9.26
N GLN A 315 -13.30 -19.20 8.97
CA GLN A 315 -14.72 -19.48 9.16
C GLN A 315 -15.45 -19.49 7.81
N PRO A 316 -16.61 -20.15 7.71
CA PRO A 316 -17.43 -20.10 6.51
C PRO A 316 -17.78 -18.66 6.13
N ARG A 317 -17.79 -18.37 4.82
CA ARG A 317 -18.04 -17.01 4.33
C ARG A 317 -19.39 -16.45 4.79
N GLU A 318 -20.39 -17.32 4.89
CA GLU A 318 -21.75 -16.99 5.37
C GLU A 318 -21.78 -16.58 6.84
N ALA A 319 -20.78 -16.98 7.63
CA ALA A 319 -20.65 -16.62 9.04
C ALA A 319 -19.86 -15.32 9.25
N MET A 320 -19.21 -14.80 8.21
CA MET A 320 -18.42 -13.58 8.31
C MET A 320 -19.31 -12.35 8.49
N LYS A 321 -18.85 -11.45 9.34
CA LYS A 321 -19.50 -10.15 9.53
C LYS A 321 -19.13 -9.22 8.37
N TYR A 322 -20.15 -8.61 7.77
CA TYR A 322 -19.96 -7.63 6.70
C TYR A 322 -19.15 -6.43 7.19
N GLY A 323 -18.19 -5.99 6.37
CA GLY A 323 -17.39 -4.80 6.64
C GLY A 323 -16.42 -4.89 7.81
N VAL A 324 -16.09 -6.11 8.26
CA VAL A 324 -15.10 -6.38 9.32
C VAL A 324 -13.88 -7.07 8.73
N SER A 325 -12.68 -6.59 9.08
CA SER A 325 -11.40 -7.13 8.59
C SER A 325 -11.24 -8.63 8.93
N VAL A 326 -10.70 -9.40 8.00
CA VAL A 326 -10.28 -10.80 8.22
C VAL A 326 -8.78 -10.94 8.46
N THR A 327 -8.07 -9.83 8.52
CA THR A 327 -6.64 -9.75 8.87
C THR A 327 -6.46 -8.84 10.08
N ASP A 328 -5.59 -7.83 10.05
CA ASP A 328 -5.40 -6.94 11.21
C ASP A 328 -6.66 -6.10 11.50
N ALA A 329 -6.88 -5.82 12.78
CA ALA A 329 -8.02 -5.03 13.22
C ALA A 329 -7.93 -3.59 12.74
N CYS A 330 -9.06 -3.05 12.31
CA CYS A 330 -9.20 -1.69 11.77
C CYS A 330 -10.05 -0.82 12.68
N ILE A 331 -9.89 0.51 12.56
CA ILE A 331 -10.87 1.46 13.10
C ILE A 331 -12.15 1.44 12.23
N SER A 332 -13.26 1.85 12.81
CA SER A 332 -14.54 1.96 12.08
C SER A 332 -14.54 3.14 11.10
N TRP A 333 -15.51 3.15 10.20
CA TRP A 333 -15.72 4.30 9.32
C TRP A 333 -16.03 5.58 10.10
N GLU A 334 -16.88 5.51 11.12
CA GLU A 334 -17.25 6.67 11.94
C GLU A 334 -16.02 7.28 12.62
N THR A 335 -15.14 6.45 13.17
CA THR A 335 -13.87 6.90 13.76
C THR A 335 -12.96 7.51 12.69
N THR A 336 -12.87 6.91 11.50
CA THR A 336 -12.07 7.39 10.38
C THR A 336 -12.54 8.76 9.92
N GLU A 337 -13.84 8.90 9.69
CA GLU A 337 -14.46 10.14 9.23
C GLU A 337 -14.22 11.29 10.21
N ALA A 338 -14.46 11.05 11.50
CA ALA A 338 -14.20 12.02 12.56
C ALA A 338 -12.72 12.40 12.62
N LEU A 339 -11.82 11.42 12.58
CA LEU A 339 -10.38 11.64 12.61
C LEU A 339 -9.91 12.49 11.43
N LEU A 340 -10.25 12.14 10.21
CA LEU A 340 -9.78 12.86 9.02
C LEU A 340 -10.32 14.28 8.93
N ARG A 341 -11.55 14.54 9.39
CA ARG A 341 -12.07 15.90 9.50
C ARG A 341 -11.31 16.72 10.55
N GLU A 342 -10.95 16.12 11.67
CA GLU A 342 -10.16 16.80 12.71
C GLU A 342 -8.75 17.12 12.20
N LEU A 343 -8.08 16.16 11.53
CA LEU A 343 -6.75 16.39 10.94
C LEU A 343 -6.78 17.49 9.87
N ASP A 344 -7.80 17.51 9.01
CA ASP A 344 -7.97 18.58 8.02
C ASP A 344 -8.10 19.94 8.70
N LYS A 345 -8.95 20.04 9.71
CA LYS A 345 -9.14 21.27 10.48
C LYS A 345 -7.84 21.75 11.14
N ASP A 346 -7.10 20.82 11.76
CA ASP A 346 -5.86 21.12 12.46
C ASP A 346 -4.73 21.56 11.53
N LEU A 347 -4.70 21.04 10.30
CA LEU A 347 -3.66 21.37 9.32
C LEU A 347 -3.93 22.69 8.57
N ARG A 348 -5.17 23.15 8.50
CA ARG A 348 -5.49 24.42 7.85
C ARG A 348 -4.66 25.56 8.47
N GLY A 349 -3.99 26.32 7.64
CA GLY A 349 -3.10 27.40 8.08
C GLY A 349 -1.66 26.99 8.38
N HIS A 350 -1.34 25.69 8.39
CA HIS A 350 0.02 25.18 8.62
C HIS A 350 0.68 24.64 7.35
N LEU A 351 -0.05 24.51 6.26
CA LEU A 351 0.44 23.83 5.05
C LEU A 351 1.41 24.68 4.23
N ALA A 352 1.20 26.01 4.15
CA ALA A 352 2.05 26.88 3.34
C ALA A 352 3.52 26.81 3.73
N ALA A 353 3.83 26.58 5.01
CA ALA A 353 5.19 26.44 5.51
C ALA A 353 5.88 25.13 5.05
N ARG A 354 5.15 24.20 4.44
CA ARG A 354 5.66 22.91 3.97
C ARG A 354 6.18 22.96 2.52
N LEU A 355 5.85 24.00 1.78
CA LEU A 355 6.36 24.19 0.43
C LEU A 355 7.87 24.45 0.44
N VAL A 356 8.58 23.82 -0.50
CA VAL A 356 10.05 23.93 -0.68
C VAL A 356 10.36 24.86 -1.84
#